data_2ad326b3cf0505f9d3678559cc2f62ba
#
_entry.id   2ad326b3cf0505f9d3678559cc2f62ba
#
_cell.length_a   1.000
_cell.length_b   1.000
_cell.length_c   1.000
_cell.angle_alpha   90.00
_cell.angle_beta   90.00
_cell.angle_gamma   90.00
#
_symmetry.space_group_name_H-M   'P 1'
#
loop_
_entity.id
_entity.type
_entity.pdbx_description
1 polymer ?
#
loop_
_entity_poly.entity_id
_entity_poly.type
_entity_poly.pdbx_seq_one_letter_code
_entity_poly.pdbx_strand_id
1 'polypeptide(L)'
;MSLRISGKALVKQAVTGGYLGTPYSKLDCQGFIEEVLKDCGVRKSDGYPYNWRGSNSMYRNFIMWRGTIAECRKKFGCIPEGAFMFLVTHDGGEVEKGYHDGLGNASHVGLYTGTNDEYPCMDSQGGRGVDFCKLNVFTHVGLMAMIDYETQPEPKPEPEKDVAVKAVGTLRNPDSTDEDCLEALKTLTKYLKEDNI
;
A
#
# COMPACT_ATOMS: atom_id res chain seq x y z
N MET A 1 -6.84 25.27 -2.91
CA MET A 1 -6.02 24.18 -2.35
C MET A 1 -6.87 22.93 -2.34
N SER A 2 -6.40 21.81 -2.92
CA SER A 2 -7.09 20.52 -2.79
C SER A 2 -7.05 20.10 -1.32
N LEU A 3 -8.20 19.79 -0.73
CA LEU A 3 -8.25 19.28 0.64
C LEU A 3 -7.65 17.87 0.66
N ARG A 4 -6.59 17.69 1.42
CA ARG A 4 -6.02 16.35 1.69
C ARG A 4 -6.68 15.79 2.94
N ILE A 5 -6.83 14.47 2.96
CA ILE A 5 -7.42 13.72 4.07
C ILE A 5 -6.45 12.63 4.54
N SER A 6 -6.43 12.31 5.82
CA SER A 6 -5.64 11.17 6.30
C SER A 6 -6.25 9.83 5.84
N GLY A 7 -5.39 8.84 5.61
CA GLY A 7 -5.85 7.48 5.29
C GLY A 7 -6.80 6.92 6.34
N LYS A 8 -6.53 7.18 7.62
CA LYS A 8 -7.43 6.79 8.73
C LYS A 8 -8.82 7.41 8.65
N ALA A 9 -8.91 8.70 8.29
CA ALA A 9 -10.20 9.36 8.13
C ALA A 9 -10.98 8.82 6.94
N LEU A 10 -10.29 8.49 5.84
CA LEU A 10 -10.89 7.82 4.67
C LEU A 10 -11.43 6.44 5.06
N VAL A 11 -10.64 5.63 5.77
CA VAL A 11 -11.07 4.32 6.27
C VAL A 11 -12.27 4.44 7.20
N LYS A 12 -12.23 5.38 8.15
CA LYS A 12 -13.37 5.62 9.05
C LYS A 12 -14.64 5.90 8.25
N GLN A 13 -14.58 6.78 7.25
CA GLN A 13 -15.73 7.08 6.38
C GLN A 13 -16.20 5.83 5.63
N ALA A 14 -15.29 5.07 5.03
CA ALA A 14 -15.63 3.86 4.29
C ALA A 14 -16.37 2.82 5.16
N VAL A 15 -15.89 2.64 6.40
CA VAL A 15 -16.45 1.63 7.33
C VAL A 15 -17.76 2.09 7.98
N THR A 16 -17.89 3.38 8.31
CA THR A 16 -19.02 3.90 9.09
C THR A 16 -20.02 4.74 8.30
N GLY A 17 -19.73 5.02 7.03
CA GLY A 17 -20.55 5.89 6.17
C GLY A 17 -21.83 5.27 5.62
N GLY A 18 -22.16 4.04 6.02
CA GLY A 18 -23.42 3.39 5.61
C GLY A 18 -23.40 2.76 4.22
N TYR A 19 -22.24 2.46 3.68
CA TYR A 19 -22.10 1.85 2.33
C TYR A 19 -22.30 0.35 2.32
N LEU A 20 -22.04 -0.35 3.44
CA LEU A 20 -22.16 -1.81 3.52
C LEU A 20 -23.51 -2.31 3.02
N GLY A 21 -23.48 -3.34 2.20
CA GLY A 21 -24.67 -3.93 1.59
C GLY A 21 -25.23 -3.14 0.41
N THR A 22 -24.63 -2.00 0.03
CA THR A 22 -25.08 -1.26 -1.15
C THR A 22 -24.85 -2.11 -2.41
N PRO A 23 -25.88 -2.39 -3.22
CA PRO A 23 -25.75 -3.22 -4.42
C PRO A 23 -24.73 -2.65 -5.42
N TYR A 24 -23.99 -3.52 -6.10
CA TYR A 24 -23.02 -3.15 -7.13
C TYR A 24 -23.61 -2.25 -8.24
N SER A 25 -24.88 -2.48 -8.60
CA SER A 25 -25.58 -1.66 -9.59
C SER A 25 -25.80 -0.19 -9.17
N LYS A 26 -25.67 0.11 -7.89
CA LYS A 26 -25.72 1.49 -7.35
C LYS A 26 -24.33 2.07 -7.10
N LEU A 27 -23.44 1.27 -6.56
CA LEU A 27 -22.03 1.62 -6.32
C LEU A 27 -21.17 0.47 -6.82
N ASP A 28 -20.61 0.60 -8.02
CA ASP A 28 -19.60 -0.33 -8.51
C ASP A 28 -18.26 -0.13 -7.73
N CYS A 29 -17.23 -0.86 -8.08
CA CYS A 29 -15.96 -0.82 -7.35
C CYS A 29 -15.33 0.58 -7.34
N GLN A 30 -15.40 1.31 -8.45
CA GLN A 30 -14.92 2.67 -8.56
C GLN A 30 -15.86 3.66 -7.87
N GLY A 31 -17.15 3.54 -8.11
CA GLY A 31 -18.19 4.42 -7.55
C GLY A 31 -18.19 4.40 -6.02
N PHE A 32 -17.92 3.25 -5.40
CA PHE A 32 -17.73 3.15 -3.95
C PHE A 32 -16.60 4.06 -3.47
N ILE A 33 -15.43 3.97 -4.10
CA ILE A 33 -14.27 4.80 -3.73
C ILE A 33 -14.56 6.29 -3.95
N GLU A 34 -15.20 6.65 -5.06
CA GLU A 34 -15.54 8.03 -5.39
C GLU A 34 -16.54 8.63 -4.40
N GLU A 35 -17.52 7.86 -3.99
CA GLU A 35 -18.52 8.31 -3.01
C GLU A 35 -17.88 8.51 -1.64
N VAL A 36 -17.03 7.57 -1.18
CA VAL A 36 -16.27 7.73 0.07
C VAL A 36 -15.41 9.00 0.06
N LEU A 37 -14.66 9.25 -1.02
CA LEU A 37 -13.87 10.48 -1.18
C LEU A 37 -14.74 11.74 -1.16
N LYS A 38 -15.86 11.69 -1.84
CA LYS A 38 -16.83 12.79 -1.92
C LYS A 38 -17.39 13.13 -0.54
N ASP A 39 -17.79 12.13 0.24
CA ASP A 39 -18.33 12.30 1.59
C ASP A 39 -17.29 12.78 2.59
N CYS A 40 -16.02 12.45 2.35
CA CYS A 40 -14.89 13.05 3.06
C CYS A 40 -14.59 14.52 2.67
N GLY A 41 -15.34 15.09 1.73
CA GLY A 41 -15.09 16.45 1.25
C GLY A 41 -13.88 16.58 0.32
N VAL A 42 -13.28 15.47 -0.11
CA VAL A 42 -12.13 15.48 -1.03
C VAL A 42 -12.59 15.92 -2.42
N ARG A 43 -11.90 16.91 -2.98
CA ARG A 43 -12.24 17.52 -4.27
C ARG A 43 -10.98 17.72 -5.10
N LYS A 44 -11.15 17.76 -6.42
CA LYS A 44 -10.13 18.19 -7.37
C LYS A 44 -9.87 19.69 -7.20
N SER A 45 -8.80 20.16 -7.81
CA SER A 45 -8.43 21.60 -7.79
C SER A 45 -9.51 22.53 -8.37
N ASP A 46 -10.35 22.02 -9.26
CA ASP A 46 -11.51 22.72 -9.85
C ASP A 46 -12.75 22.73 -8.94
N GLY A 47 -12.67 22.12 -7.74
CA GLY A 47 -13.75 22.04 -6.76
C GLY A 47 -14.75 20.89 -6.99
N TYR A 48 -14.64 20.17 -8.09
CA TYR A 48 -15.51 19.04 -8.38
C TYR A 48 -15.04 17.74 -7.69
N PRO A 49 -15.97 16.80 -7.38
CA PRO A 49 -15.60 15.47 -6.91
C PRO A 49 -14.66 14.75 -7.90
N TYR A 50 -13.88 13.82 -7.39
CA TYR A 50 -13.17 12.88 -8.27
C TYR A 50 -14.18 12.01 -9.00
N ASN A 51 -13.93 11.81 -10.28
CA ASN A 51 -14.73 10.98 -11.17
C ASN A 51 -13.78 10.42 -12.23
N TRP A 52 -13.53 9.13 -12.20
CA TRP A 52 -12.67 8.44 -13.14
C TRP A 52 -13.51 7.69 -14.18
N ARG A 53 -12.88 7.31 -15.28
CA ARG A 53 -13.49 6.42 -16.29
C ARG A 53 -12.98 5.00 -16.07
N GLY A 54 -13.51 4.32 -15.04
CA GLY A 54 -13.11 2.97 -14.68
C GLY A 54 -11.86 2.90 -13.80
N SER A 55 -11.64 1.73 -13.21
CA SER A 55 -10.50 1.43 -12.33
C SER A 55 -9.15 1.58 -13.05
N ASN A 56 -9.07 1.32 -14.36
CA ASN A 56 -7.89 1.57 -15.18
C ASN A 56 -7.50 3.05 -15.21
N SER A 57 -8.49 3.95 -15.37
CA SER A 57 -8.25 5.39 -15.31
C SER A 57 -7.82 5.82 -13.92
N MET A 58 -8.43 5.27 -12.87
CA MET A 58 -8.05 5.53 -11.48
C MET A 58 -6.61 5.08 -11.20
N TYR A 59 -6.22 3.89 -11.65
CA TYR A 59 -4.87 3.34 -11.47
C TYR A 59 -3.77 4.17 -12.13
N ARG A 60 -4.11 5.00 -13.14
CA ARG A 60 -3.16 5.81 -13.89
C ARG A 60 -3.13 7.27 -13.45
N ASN A 61 -4.20 7.79 -12.87
CA ASN A 61 -4.34 9.20 -12.55
C ASN A 61 -4.30 9.47 -11.05
N PHE A 62 -3.59 10.54 -10.65
CA PHE A 62 -3.45 11.01 -9.27
C PHE A 62 -2.70 10.07 -8.33
N ILE A 63 -1.97 9.08 -8.85
CA ILE A 63 -1.17 8.16 -8.05
C ILE A 63 0.23 8.73 -7.84
N MET A 64 0.65 8.89 -6.58
CA MET A 64 2.00 9.26 -6.19
C MET A 64 2.96 8.07 -6.25
N TRP A 65 2.45 6.89 -5.89
CA TRP A 65 3.20 5.65 -5.92
C TRP A 65 2.28 4.49 -6.27
N ARG A 66 2.79 3.55 -7.05
CA ARG A 66 2.14 2.27 -7.34
C ARG A 66 3.16 1.15 -7.41
N GLY A 67 2.72 -0.06 -7.09
CA GLY A 67 3.51 -1.27 -7.17
C GLY A 67 2.73 -2.47 -6.66
N THR A 68 3.35 -3.61 -6.67
CA THR A 68 2.79 -4.82 -6.06
C THR A 68 2.64 -4.68 -4.54
N ILE A 69 1.81 -5.52 -3.94
CA ILE A 69 1.66 -5.58 -2.47
C ILE A 69 3.02 -5.83 -1.79
N ALA A 70 3.84 -6.70 -2.38
CA ALA A 70 5.18 -7.00 -1.83
C ALA A 70 6.11 -5.78 -1.88
N GLU A 71 6.12 -5.04 -3.00
CA GLU A 71 6.90 -3.82 -3.14
C GLU A 71 6.43 -2.72 -2.19
N CYS A 72 5.10 -2.61 -1.97
CA CYS A 72 4.54 -1.67 -1.00
C CYS A 72 5.06 -1.96 0.42
N ARG A 73 4.96 -3.20 0.85
CA ARG A 73 5.47 -3.62 2.17
C ARG A 73 6.98 -3.43 2.31
N LYS A 74 7.73 -3.73 1.25
CA LYS A 74 9.19 -3.51 1.24
C LYS A 74 9.54 -2.04 1.39
N LYS A 75 8.80 -1.15 0.70
CA LYS A 75 9.11 0.29 0.68
C LYS A 75 8.62 1.05 1.91
N PHE A 76 7.44 0.69 2.41
CA PHE A 76 6.77 1.45 3.47
C PHE A 76 6.62 0.68 4.80
N GLY A 77 7.15 -0.54 4.88
CA GLY A 77 7.01 -1.42 6.05
C GLY A 77 5.63 -2.06 6.21
N CYS A 78 4.61 -1.50 5.56
CA CYS A 78 3.21 -1.95 5.65
C CYS A 78 2.45 -1.60 4.36
N ILE A 79 1.17 -2.01 4.29
CA ILE A 79 0.20 -1.37 3.40
C ILE A 79 -0.44 -0.26 4.22
N PRO A 80 -0.33 1.02 3.82
CA PRO A 80 -0.93 2.12 4.58
C PRO A 80 -2.46 2.05 4.57
N GLU A 81 -3.11 2.38 5.70
CA GLU A 81 -4.57 2.54 5.75
C GLU A 81 -5.03 3.60 4.75
N GLY A 82 -6.12 3.32 4.06
CA GLY A 82 -6.64 4.18 3.00
C GLY A 82 -5.91 4.04 1.66
N ALA A 83 -4.98 3.10 1.52
CA ALA A 83 -4.38 2.77 0.24
C ALA A 83 -5.42 2.16 -0.71
N PHE A 84 -5.35 2.52 -1.97
CA PHE A 84 -6.21 1.95 -3.00
C PHE A 84 -5.60 0.62 -3.46
N MET A 85 -6.44 -0.40 -3.47
CA MET A 85 -6.05 -1.77 -3.83
C MET A 85 -6.55 -2.08 -5.22
N PHE A 86 -5.70 -2.60 -6.09
CA PHE A 86 -6.06 -2.90 -7.47
C PHE A 86 -5.83 -4.38 -7.80
N LEU A 87 -6.79 -4.98 -8.51
CA LEU A 87 -6.55 -6.22 -9.23
C LEU A 87 -6.00 -5.87 -10.60
N VAL A 88 -4.70 -6.08 -10.78
CA VAL A 88 -4.01 -5.79 -12.04
C VAL A 88 -3.57 -7.10 -12.68
N THR A 89 -3.97 -7.31 -13.92
CA THR A 89 -3.52 -8.40 -14.78
C THR A 89 -2.62 -7.84 -15.88
N HIS A 90 -2.04 -8.71 -16.71
CA HIS A 90 -1.24 -8.27 -17.86
C HIS A 90 -2.10 -7.48 -18.86
N ASP A 91 -1.47 -6.64 -19.68
CA ASP A 91 -2.12 -5.97 -20.79
C ASP A 91 -2.69 -7.02 -21.76
N GLY A 92 -4.01 -7.13 -21.83
CA GLY A 92 -4.72 -8.05 -22.70
C GLY A 92 -5.67 -7.31 -23.63
N GLY A 93 -6.29 -8.04 -24.54
CA GLY A 93 -7.28 -7.49 -25.48
C GLY A 93 -8.53 -6.87 -24.85
N GLU A 94 -8.69 -7.01 -23.53
CA GLU A 94 -9.80 -6.46 -22.75
C GLU A 94 -9.55 -5.01 -22.31
N VAL A 95 -8.31 -4.50 -22.45
CA VAL A 95 -7.95 -3.13 -22.08
C VAL A 95 -8.18 -2.21 -23.26
N GLU A 96 -8.81 -1.07 -23.03
CA GLU A 96 -8.90 -0.02 -24.04
C GLU A 96 -7.52 0.34 -24.57
N LYS A 97 -7.41 0.60 -25.89
CA LYS A 97 -6.12 0.89 -26.56
C LYS A 97 -5.31 1.99 -25.89
N GLY A 98 -5.97 2.96 -25.25
CA GLY A 98 -5.31 4.05 -24.49
C GLY A 98 -4.59 3.58 -23.22
N TYR A 99 -4.74 2.33 -22.80
CA TYR A 99 -4.11 1.75 -21.61
C TYR A 99 -3.11 0.63 -21.92
N HIS A 100 -2.72 0.46 -23.18
CA HIS A 100 -1.65 -0.44 -23.59
C HIS A 100 -0.27 0.22 -23.35
N ASP A 101 0.05 0.46 -22.07
CA ASP A 101 1.20 1.25 -21.64
C ASP A 101 2.17 0.45 -20.74
N GLY A 102 1.97 -0.86 -20.65
CA GLY A 102 2.77 -1.75 -19.81
C GLY A 102 2.41 -1.72 -18.32
N LEU A 103 1.40 -0.94 -17.90
CA LEU A 103 0.96 -0.90 -16.51
C LEU A 103 -0.03 -2.01 -16.15
N GLY A 104 -0.43 -2.82 -17.12
CA GLY A 104 -1.41 -3.89 -16.95
C GLY A 104 -2.86 -3.41 -16.94
N ASN A 105 -3.79 -4.37 -16.85
CA ASN A 105 -5.22 -4.12 -16.76
C ASN A 105 -5.66 -4.07 -15.29
N ALA A 106 -5.91 -2.89 -14.75
CA ALA A 106 -6.50 -2.68 -13.44
C ALA A 106 -8.03 -2.84 -13.54
N SER A 107 -8.50 -4.08 -13.50
CA SER A 107 -9.92 -4.43 -13.74
C SER A 107 -10.82 -4.24 -12.53
N HIS A 108 -10.25 -4.07 -11.34
CA HIS A 108 -11.00 -3.93 -10.08
C HIS A 108 -10.24 -3.03 -9.11
N VAL A 109 -10.97 -2.35 -8.22
CA VAL A 109 -10.42 -1.49 -7.17
C VAL A 109 -11.17 -1.68 -5.86
N GLY A 110 -10.45 -1.56 -4.76
CA GLY A 110 -10.94 -1.53 -3.39
C GLY A 110 -10.10 -0.59 -2.52
N LEU A 111 -10.40 -0.58 -1.23
CA LEU A 111 -9.72 0.22 -0.22
C LEU A 111 -9.10 -0.69 0.84
N TYR A 112 -7.83 -0.47 1.18
CA TYR A 112 -7.21 -1.12 2.33
C TYR A 112 -7.66 -0.41 3.61
N THR A 113 -8.35 -1.15 4.49
CA THR A 113 -8.86 -0.63 5.76
C THR A 113 -7.96 -0.98 6.94
N GLY A 114 -7.31 -2.15 6.89
CA GLY A 114 -6.49 -2.65 7.99
C GLY A 114 -7.27 -2.95 9.28
N THR A 115 -8.61 -2.88 9.25
CA THR A 115 -9.45 -3.00 10.45
C THR A 115 -9.67 -4.45 10.90
N ASN A 116 -9.37 -5.42 10.06
CA ASN A 116 -9.56 -6.84 10.32
C ASN A 116 -8.49 -7.64 9.58
N ASP A 117 -7.83 -8.57 10.26
CA ASP A 117 -6.74 -9.37 9.69
C ASP A 117 -7.20 -10.33 8.58
N GLU A 118 -8.42 -10.87 8.69
CA GLU A 118 -8.96 -11.80 7.70
C GLU A 118 -9.53 -11.07 6.47
N TYR A 119 -10.16 -9.92 6.69
CA TYR A 119 -10.82 -9.10 5.65
C TYR A 119 -10.34 -7.65 5.72
N PRO A 120 -9.07 -7.39 5.43
CA PRO A 120 -8.46 -6.07 5.63
C PRO A 120 -8.79 -5.05 4.55
N CYS A 121 -9.65 -5.39 3.60
CA CYS A 121 -10.05 -4.51 2.50
C CYS A 121 -11.57 -4.35 2.46
N MET A 122 -12.03 -3.29 1.79
CA MET A 122 -13.41 -3.11 1.36
C MET A 122 -13.46 -2.87 -0.14
N ASP A 123 -14.43 -3.45 -0.81
CA ASP A 123 -14.69 -3.23 -2.22
C ASP A 123 -16.19 -3.33 -2.53
N SER A 124 -16.56 -3.08 -3.77
CA SER A 124 -17.88 -3.44 -4.27
C SER A 124 -17.74 -4.44 -5.41
N GLN A 125 -18.43 -5.57 -5.30
CA GLN A 125 -18.39 -6.67 -6.28
C GLN A 125 -19.80 -7.05 -6.75
N GLY A 126 -19.87 -7.49 -8.01
CA GLY A 126 -21.10 -8.09 -8.56
C GLY A 126 -21.60 -9.24 -7.69
N GLY A 127 -22.92 -9.26 -7.40
CA GLY A 127 -23.55 -10.28 -6.56
C GLY A 127 -23.47 -10.03 -5.04
N ARG A 128 -22.46 -9.29 -4.53
CA ARG A 128 -22.28 -8.98 -3.12
C ARG A 128 -22.54 -7.50 -2.78
N GLY A 129 -22.22 -6.60 -3.69
CA GLY A 129 -22.21 -5.17 -3.42
C GLY A 129 -21.00 -4.75 -2.59
N VAL A 130 -21.17 -3.66 -1.81
CA VAL A 130 -20.11 -3.14 -0.94
C VAL A 130 -19.99 -4.00 0.31
N ASP A 131 -18.79 -4.55 0.53
CA ASP A 131 -18.51 -5.41 1.68
C ASP A 131 -17.03 -5.49 1.99
N PHE A 132 -16.68 -6.07 3.13
CA PHE A 132 -15.30 -6.42 3.46
C PHE A 132 -14.82 -7.60 2.60
N CYS A 133 -13.55 -7.56 2.22
CA CYS A 133 -12.94 -8.59 1.39
C CYS A 133 -11.50 -8.92 1.80
N LYS A 134 -11.03 -10.07 1.32
CA LYS A 134 -9.68 -10.55 1.58
C LYS A 134 -8.66 -9.79 0.75
N LEU A 135 -7.44 -9.66 1.28
CA LEU A 135 -6.34 -9.01 0.59
C LEU A 135 -5.95 -9.69 -0.73
N ASN A 136 -6.13 -11.02 -0.82
CA ASN A 136 -5.75 -11.81 -2.00
C ASN A 136 -6.64 -11.56 -3.25
N VAL A 137 -7.69 -10.76 -3.12
CA VAL A 137 -8.44 -10.24 -4.27
C VAL A 137 -7.57 -9.31 -5.13
N PHE A 138 -6.59 -8.66 -4.52
CA PHE A 138 -5.77 -7.62 -5.13
C PHE A 138 -4.33 -8.07 -5.35
N THR A 139 -3.67 -7.43 -6.29
CA THR A 139 -2.26 -7.67 -6.65
C THR A 139 -1.38 -6.45 -6.44
N HIS A 140 -1.95 -5.25 -6.55
CA HIS A 140 -1.23 -3.98 -6.52
C HIS A 140 -1.84 -2.99 -5.52
N VAL A 141 -1.01 -2.03 -5.13
CA VAL A 141 -1.34 -0.91 -4.26
C VAL A 141 -1.10 0.39 -5.02
N GLY A 142 -2.01 1.34 -4.85
CA GLY A 142 -1.83 2.72 -5.31
C GLY A 142 -1.99 3.70 -4.16
N LEU A 143 -1.01 4.57 -3.98
CA LEU A 143 -1.08 5.68 -3.02
C LEU A 143 -1.47 6.96 -3.76
N MET A 144 -2.61 7.52 -3.41
CA MET A 144 -3.23 8.63 -4.12
C MET A 144 -2.74 9.97 -3.57
N ALA A 145 -2.55 10.95 -4.45
CA ALA A 145 -1.98 12.25 -4.11
C ALA A 145 -2.83 13.09 -3.13
N MET A 146 -4.14 12.81 -3.05
CA MET A 146 -5.07 13.50 -2.15
C MET A 146 -5.15 12.90 -0.75
N ILE A 147 -4.46 11.81 -0.49
CA ILE A 147 -4.47 11.10 0.80
C ILE A 147 -3.12 11.27 1.50
N ASP A 148 -3.16 11.61 2.78
CA ASP A 148 -1.99 11.61 3.67
C ASP A 148 -1.90 10.26 4.38
N TYR A 149 -0.88 9.50 4.03
CA TYR A 149 -0.67 8.15 4.54
C TYR A 149 0.27 8.16 5.74
N GLU A 150 -0.11 7.45 6.79
CA GLU A 150 0.83 7.05 7.82
C GLU A 150 1.59 5.82 7.32
N THR A 151 2.86 5.97 7.05
CA THR A 151 3.76 4.87 6.74
C THR A 151 4.60 4.58 7.97
N GLN A 152 4.90 3.32 8.22
CA GLN A 152 5.96 3.02 9.19
C GLN A 152 7.26 3.61 8.62
N PRO A 153 8.15 4.18 9.46
CA PRO A 153 9.48 4.53 9.01
C PRO A 153 10.06 3.28 8.31
N GLU A 154 10.75 3.51 7.17
CA GLU A 154 11.47 2.40 6.52
C GLU A 154 12.14 1.59 7.63
N PRO A 155 11.93 0.24 7.68
CA PRO A 155 12.70 -0.57 8.61
C PRO A 155 14.15 -0.14 8.36
N LYS A 156 14.80 0.38 9.39
CA LYS A 156 16.24 0.64 9.29
C LYS A 156 16.82 -0.60 8.62
N PRO A 157 17.63 -0.48 7.54
CA PRO A 157 18.19 -1.64 6.89
C PRO A 157 18.69 -2.53 8.01
N GLU A 158 18.16 -3.76 8.12
CA GLU A 158 18.64 -4.71 9.13
C GLU A 158 20.15 -4.65 8.97
N PRO A 159 20.90 -4.26 10.01
CA PRO A 159 22.35 -4.22 9.92
C PRO A 159 22.73 -5.59 9.45
N GLU A 160 23.37 -5.66 8.29
CA GLU A 160 23.48 -6.86 7.44
C GLU A 160 23.80 -8.04 8.34
N LYS A 161 22.88 -8.99 8.51
CA LYS A 161 23.11 -10.22 9.27
C LYS A 161 24.45 -10.84 8.88
N ASP A 162 24.81 -10.67 7.60
CA ASP A 162 26.11 -11.06 7.06
C ASP A 162 27.28 -10.32 7.73
N VAL A 163 27.16 -9.04 8.13
CA VAL A 163 28.22 -8.30 8.82
C VAL A 163 28.41 -8.82 10.24
N ALA A 164 27.32 -9.06 10.95
CA ALA A 164 27.39 -9.64 12.30
C ALA A 164 27.88 -11.09 12.27
N VAL A 165 27.40 -11.90 11.32
CA VAL A 165 27.87 -13.28 11.12
C VAL A 165 29.35 -13.31 10.76
N LYS A 166 29.82 -12.42 9.89
CA LYS A 166 31.23 -12.28 9.53
C LYS A 166 32.09 -11.88 10.72
N ALA A 167 31.63 -10.89 11.52
CA ALA A 167 32.34 -10.46 12.73
C ALA A 167 32.45 -11.59 13.76
N VAL A 168 31.37 -12.37 13.99
CA VAL A 168 31.42 -13.58 14.85
C VAL A 168 32.38 -14.61 14.27
N GLY A 169 32.39 -14.80 12.95
CA GLY A 169 33.34 -15.69 12.27
C GLY A 169 34.79 -15.30 12.54
N THR A 170 35.13 -14.02 12.45
CA THR A 170 36.47 -13.48 12.75
C THR A 170 36.88 -13.77 14.20
N LEU A 171 35.98 -13.53 15.16
CA LEU A 171 36.26 -13.80 16.59
C LEU A 171 36.45 -15.29 16.92
N ARG A 172 35.92 -16.18 16.12
CA ARG A 172 36.06 -17.64 16.28
C ARG A 172 37.23 -18.23 15.50
N ASN A 173 37.85 -17.45 14.64
CA ASN A 173 38.98 -17.92 13.85
C ASN A 173 40.28 -17.83 14.68
N PRO A 174 40.96 -18.96 14.97
CA PRO A 174 42.18 -18.98 15.76
C PRO A 174 43.38 -18.27 15.09
N ASP A 175 43.29 -18.02 13.78
CA ASP A 175 44.34 -17.32 13.01
C ASP A 175 44.08 -15.81 12.90
N SER A 176 43.01 -15.29 13.50
CA SER A 176 42.71 -13.85 13.51
C SER A 176 43.71 -13.11 14.41
N THR A 177 44.16 -11.96 13.92
CA THR A 177 45.03 -11.06 14.72
C THR A 177 44.24 -10.31 15.81
N ASP A 178 44.90 -9.78 16.80
CA ASP A 178 44.30 -8.93 17.85
C ASP A 178 43.57 -7.72 17.24
N GLU A 179 44.10 -7.20 16.13
CA GLU A 179 43.50 -6.07 15.40
C GLU A 179 42.20 -6.47 14.70
N ASP A 180 42.17 -7.66 14.05
CA ASP A 180 40.97 -8.21 13.44
C ASP A 180 39.88 -8.45 14.50
N CYS A 181 40.24 -9.01 15.63
CA CYS A 181 39.31 -9.25 16.75
C CYS A 181 38.75 -7.93 17.33
N LEU A 182 39.57 -6.90 17.46
CA LEU A 182 39.15 -5.59 17.95
C LEU A 182 38.12 -4.93 16.98
N GLU A 183 38.37 -5.01 15.69
CA GLU A 183 37.46 -4.48 14.68
C GLU A 183 36.14 -5.24 14.62
N ALA A 184 36.19 -6.56 14.74
CA ALA A 184 35.01 -7.41 14.85
C ALA A 184 34.17 -7.08 16.09
N LEU A 185 34.80 -6.83 17.24
CA LEU A 185 34.12 -6.41 18.47
C LEU A 185 33.46 -5.05 18.32
N LYS A 186 34.14 -4.06 17.70
CA LYS A 186 33.53 -2.75 17.41
C LYS A 186 32.29 -2.88 16.53
N THR A 187 32.37 -3.72 15.50
CA THR A 187 31.26 -4.01 14.58
C THR A 187 30.07 -4.61 15.30
N LEU A 188 30.29 -5.62 16.15
CA LEU A 188 29.23 -6.24 16.94
C LEU A 188 28.65 -5.29 17.99
N THR A 189 29.47 -4.47 18.61
CA THR A 189 29.02 -3.47 19.60
C THR A 189 28.11 -2.43 18.94
N LYS A 190 28.45 -1.99 17.73
CA LYS A 190 27.61 -1.08 16.97
C LYS A 190 26.27 -1.75 16.61
N TYR A 191 26.31 -2.98 16.13
CA TYR A 191 25.14 -3.79 15.83
C TYR A 191 24.18 -3.91 17.01
N LEU A 192 24.71 -4.30 18.19
CA LEU A 192 23.91 -4.53 19.40
C LEU A 192 23.34 -3.23 20.00
N LYS A 193 23.97 -2.07 19.76
CA LYS A 193 23.44 -0.78 20.22
C LYS A 193 22.31 -0.25 19.36
N GLU A 194 22.30 -0.61 18.09
CA GLU A 194 21.24 -0.19 17.14
C GLU A 194 19.93 -0.99 17.34
N ASP A 195 19.98 -2.19 17.92
CA ASP A 195 18.80 -3.02 18.22
C ASP A 195 18.10 -2.69 19.56
N ASN A 196 18.64 -1.78 20.38
CA ASN A 196 18.15 -1.48 21.73
C ASN A 196 17.63 -0.03 21.92
N ILE A 197 17.17 0.65 20.84
CA ILE A 197 16.56 1.99 20.95
C ILE A 197 15.16 1.98 20.33
#